data_3a346d597163941afe9ff9263e64e453
#
_entry.id   3a346d597163941afe9ff9263e64e453
#
_cell.length_a   1.000
_cell.length_b   1.000
_cell.length_c   1.000
_cell.angle_alpha   90.00
_cell.angle_beta   90.00
_cell.angle_gamma   90.00
#
_symmetry.space_group_name_H-M   'P 1'
#
loop_
_entity.id
_entity.type
_entity.pdbx_description
1 polymer ?
#
loop_
_entity_poly.entity_id
_entity_poly.type
_entity_poly.pdbx_seq_one_letter_code
_entity_poly.pdbx_strand_id
1 'polypeptide(L)'
;MASQAGLDLAGISGSGPNGRIVKADIEAAIESGATAAPAPAAAPSAPAAAPAAPAAAPTTAERLPFEPEFELESLSTMRKTIARRLTESKQQVPHFYLTVDCEIDGLLELRKTLNDKADGAYKLSVNDLVIKAAAIALRRVPKANASWTDEGVKLYKSADISVAVAIEGGLITPVVRQADNKGLETISSEMKELSER
;
A
#
# COMPACT_ATOMS: atom_id res chain seq x y z
N MET A 1 -33.31 1.96 -13.17
CA MET A 1 -34.02 3.24 -13.40
C MET A 1 -34.11 3.56 -14.90
N ALA A 2 -33.02 3.78 -15.63
CA ALA A 2 -33.08 4.06 -17.09
C ALA A 2 -33.79 2.95 -17.88
N SER A 3 -33.53 1.68 -17.59
CA SER A 3 -34.18 0.53 -18.23
C SER A 3 -35.70 0.43 -17.93
N GLN A 4 -36.16 0.93 -16.79
CA GLN A 4 -37.57 0.96 -16.42
C GLN A 4 -38.32 2.15 -17.07
N ALA A 5 -37.58 3.19 -17.44
CA ALA A 5 -38.11 4.38 -18.09
C ALA A 5 -37.97 4.36 -19.63
N GLY A 6 -37.41 3.29 -20.19
CA GLY A 6 -37.25 3.12 -21.66
C GLY A 6 -36.30 4.14 -22.31
N LEU A 7 -35.38 4.72 -21.52
CA LEU A 7 -34.41 5.72 -21.99
C LEU A 7 -33.14 5.06 -22.52
N ASP A 8 -32.68 5.52 -23.69
CA ASP A 8 -31.37 5.13 -24.23
C ASP A 8 -30.26 5.95 -23.55
N LEU A 9 -29.36 5.26 -22.86
CA LEU A 9 -28.24 5.84 -22.16
C LEU A 9 -27.22 6.51 -23.10
N ALA A 10 -27.19 6.14 -24.37
CA ALA A 10 -26.26 6.70 -25.35
C ALA A 10 -26.56 8.20 -25.67
N GLY A 11 -27.78 8.68 -25.38
CA GLY A 11 -28.17 10.06 -25.58
C GLY A 11 -28.04 10.98 -24.35
N ILE A 12 -27.61 10.45 -23.21
CA ILE A 12 -27.53 11.21 -21.95
C ILE A 12 -26.08 11.61 -21.66
N SER A 13 -25.83 12.92 -21.55
CA SER A 13 -24.53 13.43 -21.12
C SER A 13 -24.37 13.30 -19.62
N GLY A 14 -23.34 12.54 -19.15
CA GLY A 14 -23.07 12.34 -17.74
C GLY A 14 -22.40 13.55 -17.09
N SER A 15 -22.93 14.05 -15.98
CA SER A 15 -22.38 15.17 -15.19
C SER A 15 -21.40 14.71 -14.09
N GLY A 16 -21.24 13.41 -13.86
CA GLY A 16 -20.35 12.86 -12.85
C GLY A 16 -18.85 12.89 -13.25
N PRO A 17 -17.95 12.62 -12.30
CA PRO A 17 -16.50 12.54 -12.55
C PRO A 17 -16.18 11.60 -13.71
N ASN A 18 -15.33 12.08 -14.64
CA ASN A 18 -14.95 11.36 -15.87
C ASN A 18 -16.11 11.09 -16.84
N GLY A 19 -17.15 11.96 -16.87
CA GLY A 19 -18.27 11.80 -17.79
C GLY A 19 -19.24 10.68 -17.44
N ARG A 20 -19.24 10.21 -16.17
CA ARG A 20 -20.16 9.15 -15.73
C ARG A 20 -21.58 9.69 -15.56
N ILE A 21 -22.58 8.96 -16.08
CA ILE A 21 -23.98 9.28 -15.88
C ILE A 21 -24.36 8.97 -14.44
N VAL A 22 -24.85 9.97 -13.70
CA VAL A 22 -25.34 9.86 -12.33
C VAL A 22 -26.88 9.86 -12.30
N LYS A 23 -27.44 9.52 -11.14
CA LYS A 23 -28.89 9.41 -10.98
C LYS A 23 -29.64 10.68 -11.37
N ALA A 24 -29.08 11.85 -11.05
CA ALA A 24 -29.65 13.15 -11.38
C ALA A 24 -29.76 13.40 -12.89
N ASP A 25 -28.82 12.87 -13.69
CA ASP A 25 -28.87 13.01 -15.16
C ASP A 25 -30.02 12.19 -15.75
N ILE A 26 -30.32 11.02 -15.16
CA ILE A 26 -31.44 10.17 -15.59
C ILE A 26 -32.78 10.81 -15.20
N GLU A 27 -32.88 11.39 -14.01
CA GLU A 27 -34.07 12.10 -13.55
C GLU A 27 -34.36 13.34 -14.41
N ALA A 28 -33.33 14.13 -14.73
CA ALA A 28 -33.45 15.26 -15.64
C ALA A 28 -33.87 14.87 -17.08
N ALA A 29 -33.37 13.73 -17.58
CA ALA A 29 -33.74 13.21 -18.87
C ALA A 29 -35.21 12.71 -18.91
N ILE A 30 -35.73 12.17 -17.79
CA ILE A 30 -37.15 11.79 -17.65
C ILE A 30 -38.06 13.01 -17.63
N GLU A 31 -37.69 14.08 -16.88
CA GLU A 31 -38.45 15.33 -16.77
C GLU A 31 -38.50 16.12 -18.08
N SER A 32 -37.38 16.09 -18.87
CA SER A 32 -37.29 16.77 -20.14
C SER A 32 -38.01 16.08 -21.32
N GLY A 33 -38.59 14.90 -21.08
CA GLY A 33 -39.41 14.18 -22.09
C GLY A 33 -38.62 13.79 -23.34
N ALA A 34 -37.31 13.49 -23.23
CA ALA A 34 -36.46 13.12 -24.35
C ALA A 34 -36.85 11.74 -24.93
N THR A 35 -37.95 11.70 -25.67
CA THR A 35 -38.21 10.65 -26.63
C THR A 35 -37.34 10.85 -27.86
N ALA A 36 -36.78 9.77 -28.38
CA ALA A 36 -35.86 9.74 -29.52
C ALA A 36 -36.15 10.76 -30.60
N ALA A 37 -35.26 11.72 -30.84
CA ALA A 37 -35.29 12.58 -32.01
C ALA A 37 -34.75 11.80 -33.23
N PRO A 38 -35.31 11.99 -34.45
CA PRO A 38 -34.85 11.30 -35.62
C PRO A 38 -33.45 11.74 -36.04
N ALA A 39 -32.66 10.79 -36.52
CA ALA A 39 -31.27 10.98 -36.93
C ALA A 39 -31.13 12.10 -38.00
N PRO A 40 -30.17 13.03 -37.84
CA PRO A 40 -29.77 13.92 -38.93
C PRO A 40 -29.01 13.17 -40.01
N ALA A 41 -29.34 13.49 -41.27
CA ALA A 41 -28.73 12.93 -42.46
C ALA A 41 -27.20 13.06 -42.47
N ALA A 42 -26.58 12.05 -43.08
CA ALA A 42 -25.16 11.87 -43.27
C ALA A 42 -24.43 13.14 -43.78
N ALA A 43 -23.47 13.64 -42.99
CA ALA A 43 -22.37 14.49 -43.46
C ALA A 43 -21.26 13.62 -44.04
N PRO A 44 -20.46 14.09 -45.04
CA PRO A 44 -19.53 13.24 -45.78
C PRO A 44 -18.43 12.70 -44.88
N SER A 45 -18.19 11.40 -45.04
CA SER A 45 -17.16 10.66 -44.33
C SER A 45 -15.77 11.28 -44.46
N ALA A 46 -15.19 11.66 -43.30
CA ALA A 46 -13.75 11.87 -43.19
C ALA A 46 -12.99 10.56 -43.56
N PRO A 47 -11.79 10.64 -44.14
CA PRO A 47 -11.07 9.45 -44.57
C PRO A 47 -10.85 8.49 -43.39
N ALA A 48 -11.10 7.21 -43.64
CA ALA A 48 -10.92 6.14 -42.69
C ALA A 48 -9.56 6.24 -42.03
N ALA A 49 -9.56 6.32 -40.71
CA ALA A 49 -8.34 6.17 -39.93
C ALA A 49 -7.68 4.85 -40.35
N ALA A 50 -6.43 4.89 -40.74
CA ALA A 50 -5.62 3.73 -41.01
C ALA A 50 -5.72 2.75 -39.86
N PRO A 51 -5.74 1.42 -40.11
CA PRO A 51 -5.81 0.45 -39.05
C PRO A 51 -4.68 0.72 -38.06
N ALA A 52 -5.02 0.86 -36.76
CA ALA A 52 -4.06 1.02 -35.70
C ALA A 52 -3.00 -0.09 -35.86
N ALA A 53 -1.77 0.31 -36.01
CA ALA A 53 -0.65 -0.61 -36.05
C ALA A 53 -0.79 -1.59 -34.87
N PRO A 54 -0.57 -2.89 -35.06
CA PRO A 54 -0.62 -3.84 -33.97
C PRO A 54 0.29 -3.33 -32.86
N ALA A 55 -0.23 -3.29 -31.62
CA ALA A 55 0.56 -2.91 -30.46
C ALA A 55 1.92 -3.60 -30.55
N ALA A 56 2.98 -2.80 -30.55
CA ALA A 56 4.33 -3.32 -30.65
C ALA A 56 4.47 -4.46 -29.63
N ALA A 57 4.79 -5.64 -30.14
CA ALA A 57 5.20 -6.75 -29.29
C ALA A 57 6.27 -6.24 -28.32
N PRO A 58 6.31 -6.71 -27.06
CA PRO A 58 7.31 -6.25 -26.12
C PRO A 58 8.67 -6.35 -26.80
N THR A 59 9.34 -5.22 -26.91
CA THR A 59 10.69 -5.13 -27.50
C THR A 59 11.52 -6.18 -26.78
N THR A 60 11.91 -7.22 -27.51
CA THR A 60 12.90 -8.20 -27.05
C THR A 60 14.09 -7.39 -26.57
N ALA A 61 14.37 -7.41 -25.29
CA ALA A 61 15.53 -6.73 -24.74
C ALA A 61 16.73 -7.06 -25.63
N GLU A 62 17.37 -6.03 -26.17
CA GLU A 62 18.50 -6.18 -27.10
C GLU A 62 19.57 -6.96 -26.34
N ARG A 63 19.82 -8.20 -26.77
CA ARG A 63 20.79 -9.09 -26.12
C ARG A 63 22.19 -8.50 -26.30
N LEU A 64 22.90 -8.33 -25.20
CA LEU A 64 24.31 -7.95 -25.24
C LEU A 64 25.13 -9.07 -25.93
N PRO A 65 26.16 -8.76 -26.72
CA PRO A 65 26.92 -9.74 -27.50
C PRO A 65 27.55 -10.90 -26.71
N PHE A 66 27.65 -10.76 -25.39
CA PHE A 66 28.23 -11.73 -24.46
C PHE A 66 27.26 -12.14 -23.34
N GLU A 67 25.98 -11.94 -23.55
CA GLU A 67 24.97 -12.31 -22.55
C GLU A 67 24.77 -13.83 -22.54
N PRO A 68 24.94 -14.52 -21.41
CA PRO A 68 24.68 -15.95 -21.31
C PRO A 68 23.23 -16.28 -21.61
N GLU A 69 22.94 -17.52 -21.97
CA GLU A 69 21.58 -17.99 -22.17
C GLU A 69 20.78 -17.85 -20.86
N PHE A 70 19.58 -17.26 -20.91
CA PHE A 70 18.73 -17.01 -19.76
C PHE A 70 17.26 -17.35 -20.05
N GLU A 71 16.52 -17.68 -19.01
CA GLU A 71 15.07 -17.79 -19.02
C GLU A 71 14.46 -16.52 -18.37
N LEU A 72 13.50 -15.90 -19.05
CA LEU A 72 12.82 -14.71 -18.56
C LEU A 72 11.56 -15.11 -17.76
N GLU A 73 11.64 -15.07 -16.44
CA GLU A 73 10.49 -15.27 -15.56
C GLU A 73 9.68 -13.98 -15.40
N SER A 74 8.35 -14.06 -15.55
CA SER A 74 7.46 -12.91 -15.34
C SER A 74 7.33 -12.54 -13.86
N LEU A 75 7.43 -11.24 -13.55
CA LEU A 75 7.32 -10.76 -12.18
C LEU A 75 5.85 -10.62 -11.76
N SER A 76 5.54 -11.06 -10.54
CA SER A 76 4.25 -10.79 -9.90
C SER A 76 4.05 -9.28 -9.66
N THR A 77 2.79 -8.84 -9.55
CA THR A 77 2.43 -7.44 -9.25
C THR A 77 3.06 -6.99 -7.93
N MET A 78 3.11 -7.87 -6.93
CA MET A 78 3.76 -7.60 -5.64
C MET A 78 5.25 -7.31 -5.83
N ARG A 79 6.01 -8.17 -6.55
CA ARG A 79 7.44 -7.97 -6.81
C ARG A 79 7.72 -6.67 -7.55
N LYS A 80 6.90 -6.34 -8.56
CA LYS A 80 7.00 -5.05 -9.29
C LYS A 80 6.79 -3.85 -8.36
N THR A 81 5.82 -3.93 -7.47
CA THR A 81 5.52 -2.86 -6.50
C THR A 81 6.66 -2.70 -5.49
N ILE A 82 7.18 -3.81 -4.94
CA ILE A 82 8.32 -3.80 -4.00
C ILE A 82 9.53 -3.15 -4.67
N ALA A 83 9.91 -3.61 -5.87
CA ALA A 83 11.07 -3.08 -6.60
C ALA A 83 10.94 -1.55 -6.80
N ARG A 84 9.79 -1.09 -7.30
CA ARG A 84 9.54 0.33 -7.50
C ARG A 84 9.65 1.14 -6.20
N ARG A 85 8.99 0.70 -5.12
CA ARG A 85 8.98 1.41 -3.83
C ARG A 85 10.35 1.46 -3.17
N LEU A 86 11.10 0.37 -3.20
CA LEU A 86 12.44 0.34 -2.63
C LEU A 86 13.41 1.21 -3.43
N THR A 87 13.31 1.21 -4.77
CA THR A 87 14.12 2.10 -5.62
C THR A 87 13.81 3.57 -5.32
N GLU A 88 12.53 3.94 -5.27
CA GLU A 88 12.07 5.28 -4.93
C GLU A 88 12.62 5.73 -3.56
N SER A 89 12.48 4.87 -2.54
CA SER A 89 12.98 5.14 -1.19
C SER A 89 14.49 5.38 -1.18
N LYS A 90 15.27 4.53 -1.87
CA LYS A 90 16.73 4.67 -1.92
C LYS A 90 17.21 5.91 -2.67
N GLN A 91 16.46 6.35 -3.67
CA GLN A 91 16.81 7.54 -4.47
C GLN A 91 16.42 8.86 -3.78
N GLN A 92 15.29 8.87 -3.05
CA GLN A 92 14.72 10.09 -2.50
C GLN A 92 15.08 10.32 -1.03
N VAL A 93 15.34 9.26 -0.25
CA VAL A 93 15.62 9.37 1.18
C VAL A 93 17.10 9.14 1.44
N PRO A 94 17.84 10.14 1.99
CA PRO A 94 19.25 9.94 2.38
C PRO A 94 19.32 8.95 3.54
N HIS A 95 19.99 7.80 3.31
CA HIS A 95 20.17 6.75 4.30
C HIS A 95 21.54 6.84 4.94
N PHE A 96 21.60 6.61 6.25
CA PHE A 96 22.83 6.29 6.97
C PHE A 96 22.61 5.05 7.84
N TYR A 97 23.68 4.40 8.25
CA TYR A 97 23.65 3.14 8.96
C TYR A 97 24.42 3.24 10.27
N LEU A 98 23.84 2.74 11.35
CA LEU A 98 24.44 2.64 12.66
C LEU A 98 24.41 1.19 13.11
N THR A 99 25.50 0.73 13.72
CA THR A 99 25.59 -0.60 14.34
C THR A 99 25.98 -0.41 15.79
N VAL A 100 25.27 -1.09 16.69
CA VAL A 100 25.50 -1.06 18.13
C VAL A 100 25.40 -2.48 18.67
N ASP A 101 26.42 -2.91 19.43
CA ASP A 101 26.38 -4.17 20.16
C ASP A 101 25.71 -3.94 21.52
N CYS A 102 24.75 -4.78 21.86
CA CYS A 102 24.00 -4.69 23.12
C CYS A 102 24.15 -5.97 23.92
N GLU A 103 24.48 -5.86 25.20
CA GLU A 103 24.41 -6.97 26.16
C GLU A 103 22.96 -7.22 26.55
N ILE A 104 22.40 -8.36 26.15
CA ILE A 104 20.98 -8.67 26.36
C ILE A 104 20.73 -9.84 27.32
N ASP A 105 21.76 -10.40 27.96
CA ASP A 105 21.63 -11.58 28.83
C ASP A 105 20.62 -11.32 29.96
N GLY A 106 20.71 -10.19 30.65
CA GLY A 106 19.75 -9.82 31.68
C GLY A 106 18.32 -9.64 31.15
N LEU A 107 18.16 -9.18 29.89
CA LEU A 107 16.86 -9.10 29.23
C LEU A 107 16.28 -10.48 28.95
N LEU A 108 17.12 -11.46 28.55
CA LEU A 108 16.71 -12.83 28.29
C LEU A 108 16.28 -13.55 29.58
N GLU A 109 17.01 -13.33 30.68
CA GLU A 109 16.65 -13.85 32.01
C GLU A 109 15.34 -13.24 32.51
N LEU A 110 15.16 -11.92 32.37
CA LEU A 110 13.90 -11.24 32.70
C LEU A 110 12.73 -11.82 31.89
N ARG A 111 12.89 -11.99 30.58
CA ARG A 111 11.88 -12.58 29.72
C ARG A 111 11.49 -13.99 30.20
N LYS A 112 12.47 -14.82 30.51
CA LYS A 112 12.24 -16.16 31.05
C LYS A 112 11.42 -16.10 32.33
N THR A 113 11.84 -15.29 33.29
CA THR A 113 11.14 -15.11 34.57
C THR A 113 9.70 -14.64 34.40
N LEU A 114 9.44 -13.72 33.48
CA LEU A 114 8.09 -13.21 33.17
C LEU A 114 7.23 -14.30 32.54
N ASN A 115 7.77 -15.08 31.61
CA ASN A 115 7.04 -16.18 30.98
C ASN A 115 6.75 -17.33 31.98
N ASP A 116 7.68 -17.66 32.87
CA ASP A 116 7.48 -18.68 33.91
C ASP A 116 6.37 -18.25 34.89
N LYS A 117 6.33 -16.95 35.26
CA LYS A 117 5.29 -16.39 36.12
C LYS A 117 3.92 -16.25 35.45
N ALA A 118 3.90 -16.14 34.12
CA ALA A 118 2.66 -16.02 33.36
C ALA A 118 1.83 -17.32 33.32
N ASP A 119 2.42 -18.46 33.67
CA ASP A 119 1.77 -19.78 33.72
C ASP A 119 0.88 -20.06 32.49
N GLY A 120 1.38 -19.71 31.32
CA GLY A 120 0.67 -19.89 30.04
C GLY A 120 -0.34 -18.82 29.66
N ALA A 121 -0.59 -17.82 30.51
CA ALA A 121 -1.50 -16.72 30.18
C ALA A 121 -1.00 -15.87 28.97
N TYR A 122 0.30 -15.70 28.87
CA TYR A 122 0.96 -15.08 27.70
C TYR A 122 2.36 -15.65 27.51
N LYS A 123 2.96 -15.39 26.35
CA LYS A 123 4.33 -15.82 26.05
C LYS A 123 5.06 -14.68 25.33
N LEU A 124 5.92 -13.99 26.08
CA LEU A 124 6.73 -12.90 25.53
C LEU A 124 7.87 -13.42 24.67
N SER A 125 8.02 -12.84 23.49
CA SER A 125 9.17 -12.97 22.61
C SER A 125 10.24 -11.93 22.92
N VAL A 126 11.46 -12.12 22.41
CA VAL A 126 12.51 -11.07 22.46
C VAL A 126 12.05 -9.84 21.66
N ASN A 127 11.36 -10.05 20.55
CA ASN A 127 10.86 -8.98 19.70
C ASN A 127 9.88 -8.05 20.43
N ASP A 128 9.00 -8.58 21.29
CA ASP A 128 8.06 -7.76 22.08
C ASP A 128 8.82 -6.80 23.02
N LEU A 129 9.91 -7.26 23.59
CA LEU A 129 10.78 -6.44 24.45
C LEU A 129 11.52 -5.37 23.63
N VAL A 130 12.00 -5.71 22.43
CA VAL A 130 12.63 -4.76 21.51
C VAL A 130 11.64 -3.69 21.04
N ILE A 131 10.42 -4.08 20.68
CA ILE A 131 9.35 -3.15 20.31
C ILE A 131 9.10 -2.16 21.44
N LYS A 132 8.96 -2.64 22.67
CA LYS A 132 8.74 -1.79 23.84
C LYS A 132 9.92 -0.86 24.10
N ALA A 133 11.14 -1.38 24.02
CA ALA A 133 12.36 -0.57 24.22
C ALA A 133 12.48 0.53 23.16
N ALA A 134 12.25 0.21 21.89
CA ALA A 134 12.25 1.16 20.80
C ALA A 134 11.19 2.25 20.98
N ALA A 135 9.97 1.88 21.39
CA ALA A 135 8.89 2.83 21.63
C ALA A 135 9.23 3.80 22.76
N ILE A 136 9.82 3.32 23.86
CA ILE A 136 10.27 4.17 24.98
C ILE A 136 11.42 5.08 24.52
N ALA A 137 12.37 4.56 23.75
CA ALA A 137 13.49 5.34 23.22
C ALA A 137 13.03 6.48 22.32
N LEU A 138 12.08 6.24 21.42
CA LEU A 138 11.47 7.26 20.55
C LEU A 138 10.74 8.36 21.35
N ARG A 139 10.16 8.01 22.49
CA ARG A 139 9.56 9.01 23.40
C ARG A 139 10.60 9.83 24.13
N ARG A 140 11.74 9.25 24.45
CA ARG A 140 12.88 9.95 25.09
C ARG A 140 13.65 10.85 24.12
N VAL A 141 13.63 10.51 22.84
CA VAL A 141 14.33 11.25 21.78
C VAL A 141 13.32 11.67 20.69
N PRO A 142 12.48 12.70 20.95
CA PRO A 142 11.38 13.07 20.03
C PRO A 142 11.83 13.41 18.61
N LYS A 143 13.05 13.93 18.43
CA LYS A 143 13.63 14.23 17.11
C LYS A 143 13.88 12.99 16.26
N ALA A 144 14.02 11.81 16.87
CA ALA A 144 14.13 10.53 16.15
C ALA A 144 12.74 10.00 15.74
N ASN A 145 11.65 10.42 16.43
CA ASN A 145 10.27 10.05 16.13
C ASN A 145 9.62 11.12 15.22
N ALA A 146 10.17 11.30 14.03
CA ALA A 146 9.83 12.39 13.13
C ALA A 146 9.82 11.96 11.67
N SER A 147 9.09 12.70 10.85
CA SER A 147 9.11 12.58 9.39
C SER A 147 9.36 13.92 8.73
N TRP A 148 10.20 13.90 7.71
CA TRP A 148 10.44 15.06 6.85
C TRP A 148 9.27 15.25 5.86
N THR A 149 8.87 16.49 5.65
CA THR A 149 7.96 16.93 4.58
C THR A 149 8.46 18.24 4.00
N ASP A 150 8.01 18.62 2.81
CA ASP A 150 8.40 19.88 2.17
C ASP A 150 7.96 21.12 2.99
N GLU A 151 6.93 20.99 3.83
CA GLU A 151 6.44 22.06 4.71
C GLU A 151 7.18 22.11 6.06
N GLY A 152 7.96 21.06 6.40
CA GLY A 152 8.69 21.00 7.67
C GLY A 152 8.82 19.58 8.24
N VAL A 153 9.21 19.49 9.51
CA VAL A 153 9.40 18.21 10.22
C VAL A 153 8.21 17.91 11.11
N LYS A 154 7.53 16.79 10.86
CA LYS A 154 6.44 16.27 11.69
C LYS A 154 7.03 15.51 12.88
N LEU A 155 6.82 16.00 14.10
CA LEU A 155 7.19 15.33 15.35
C LEU A 155 5.98 14.58 15.91
N TYR A 156 6.09 13.24 16.03
CA TYR A 156 4.99 12.41 16.50
C TYR A 156 4.91 12.37 18.04
N LYS A 157 3.69 12.43 18.58
CA LYS A 157 3.43 12.44 20.03
C LYS A 157 3.34 11.03 20.64
N SER A 158 3.18 10.00 19.82
CA SER A 158 3.16 8.59 20.22
C SER A 158 4.17 7.80 19.38
N ALA A 159 4.59 6.65 19.87
CA ALA A 159 5.49 5.78 19.14
C ALA A 159 4.72 4.61 18.52
N ASP A 160 4.57 4.65 17.19
CA ASP A 160 4.02 3.56 16.38
C ASP A 160 5.20 2.74 15.82
N ILE A 161 5.23 1.44 16.10
CA ILE A 161 6.32 0.56 15.70
C ILE A 161 5.85 -0.39 14.61
N SER A 162 6.45 -0.26 13.44
CA SER A 162 6.22 -1.20 12.33
C SER A 162 7.23 -2.35 12.41
N VAL A 163 6.72 -3.57 12.28
CA VAL A 163 7.53 -4.79 12.38
C VAL A 163 7.46 -5.54 11.06
N ALA A 164 8.63 -5.89 10.52
CA ALA A 164 8.69 -6.68 9.30
C ALA A 164 8.40 -8.16 9.59
N VAL A 165 7.36 -8.70 8.97
CA VAL A 165 6.95 -10.11 9.10
C VAL A 165 7.02 -10.76 7.72
N ALA A 166 7.84 -11.82 7.62
CA ALA A 166 7.96 -12.59 6.39
C ALA A 166 6.69 -13.45 6.17
N ILE A 167 6.16 -13.41 4.96
CA ILE A 167 5.04 -14.24 4.52
C ILE A 167 5.41 -14.97 3.23
N GLU A 168 4.61 -15.95 2.84
CA GLU A 168 4.81 -16.60 1.55
C GLU A 168 4.70 -15.58 0.41
N GLY A 169 5.74 -15.50 -0.41
CA GLY A 169 5.82 -14.58 -1.56
C GLY A 169 6.19 -13.13 -1.25
N GLY A 170 6.44 -12.77 0.03
CA GLY A 170 6.80 -11.38 0.35
C GLY A 170 7.00 -11.04 1.81
N LEU A 171 6.70 -9.79 2.13
CA LEU A 171 6.85 -9.22 3.45
C LEU A 171 5.64 -8.32 3.73
N ILE A 172 5.08 -8.42 4.93
CA ILE A 172 4.13 -7.45 5.45
C ILE A 172 4.78 -6.65 6.58
N THR A 173 4.25 -5.47 6.84
CA THR A 173 4.77 -4.58 7.89
C THR A 173 3.63 -4.08 8.79
N PRO A 174 3.05 -4.98 9.63
CA PRO A 174 2.04 -4.57 10.58
C PRO A 174 2.57 -3.49 11.53
N VAL A 175 1.67 -2.65 12.05
CA VAL A 175 2.02 -1.52 12.90
C VAL A 175 1.38 -1.67 14.27
N VAL A 176 2.21 -1.79 15.29
CA VAL A 176 1.78 -1.69 16.69
C VAL A 176 1.64 -0.21 17.05
N ARG A 177 0.39 0.26 17.13
CA ARG A 177 0.06 1.65 17.42
C ARG A 177 0.32 1.97 18.89
N GLN A 178 0.87 3.17 19.18
CA GLN A 178 1.07 3.66 20.54
C GLN A 178 1.78 2.64 21.46
N ALA A 179 2.81 1.98 20.95
CA ALA A 179 3.53 0.94 21.67
C ALA A 179 4.17 1.44 22.98
N ASP A 180 4.45 2.75 23.07
CA ASP A 180 4.91 3.44 24.28
C ASP A 180 3.91 3.33 25.44
N ASN A 181 2.60 3.30 25.16
CA ASN A 181 1.53 3.23 26.17
C ASN A 181 1.06 1.81 26.49
N LYS A 182 1.49 0.81 25.72
CA LYS A 182 1.05 -0.59 25.86
C LYS A 182 1.96 -1.39 26.78
N GLY A 183 1.39 -2.33 27.55
CA GLY A 183 2.12 -3.37 28.27
C GLY A 183 2.71 -4.41 27.34
N LEU A 184 3.66 -5.20 27.84
CA LEU A 184 4.31 -6.27 27.06
C LEU A 184 3.33 -7.35 26.59
N GLU A 185 2.38 -7.73 27.46
CA GLU A 185 1.31 -8.69 27.13
C GLU A 185 0.46 -8.20 25.96
N THR A 186 0.03 -6.93 25.99
CA THR A 186 -0.77 -6.34 24.93
C THR A 186 0.00 -6.28 23.61
N ILE A 187 1.30 -5.92 23.65
CA ILE A 187 2.17 -5.90 22.47
C ILE A 187 2.28 -7.30 21.88
N SER A 188 2.53 -8.31 22.72
CA SER A 188 2.67 -9.70 22.30
C SER A 188 1.40 -10.23 21.64
N SER A 189 0.24 -10.00 22.27
CA SER A 189 -1.06 -10.44 21.73
C SER A 189 -1.40 -9.75 20.40
N GLU A 190 -1.18 -8.44 20.31
CA GLU A 190 -1.42 -7.66 19.09
C GLU A 190 -0.49 -8.08 17.95
N MET A 191 0.79 -8.30 18.25
CA MET A 191 1.75 -8.79 17.24
C MET A 191 1.36 -10.16 16.69
N LYS A 192 0.90 -11.07 17.56
CA LYS A 192 0.41 -12.36 17.13
C LYS A 192 -0.81 -12.22 16.21
N GLU A 193 -1.82 -11.45 16.62
CA GLU A 193 -3.02 -11.20 15.82
C GLU A 193 -2.68 -10.56 14.45
N LEU A 194 -1.80 -9.56 14.45
CA LEU A 194 -1.40 -8.86 13.22
C LEU A 194 -0.57 -9.73 12.25
N SER A 195 0.15 -10.72 12.76
CA SER A 195 0.95 -11.64 11.93
C SER A 195 0.13 -12.80 11.34
N GLU A 196 -1.04 -13.10 11.92
CA GLU A 196 -1.94 -14.17 11.47
C GLU A 196 -3.01 -13.69 10.46
N ARG A 197 -3.16 -12.38 10.27
CA ARG A 197 -4.07 -11.77 9.29
C ARG A 197 -3.52 -11.82 7.86
#